data_4b8e9f29e142d6588c26c4997c450f27
#
_entry.id   4b8e9f29e142d6588c26c4997c450f27
#
_cell.length_a   1.000
_cell.length_b   1.000
_cell.length_c   1.000
_cell.angle_alpha   90.00
_cell.angle_beta   90.00
_cell.angle_gamma   90.00
#
_symmetry.space_group_name_H-M   'P 1'
#
loop_
_entity.id
_entity.type
_entity.pdbx_description
1 polymer ?
#
loop_
_entity_poly.entity_id
_entity_poly.type
_entity_poly.pdbx_seq_one_letter_code
_entity_poly.pdbx_strand_id
1 'polypeptide(L)'
;MTAMPSSTFLTPKTPLAERGSRWYLAAICLVASLGGFLFGFDTAVISGTFDFVEKLYGLDRFGVGWFGSSALVGCIFGALAAGTLGDRFGRKPILILSAALFFVSALFSTIPPNFSVLTIARLIGGLGVGTASVLAPMYISEFAPPRIRGRLVALYQLSIVVGIL
;
A
#
# COMPACT_ATOMS: atom_id res chain seq x y z
N MET A 1 -54.27 -36.66 -13.00
CA MET A 1 -54.27 -35.22 -12.70
C MET A 1 -53.51 -35.05 -11.40
N THR A 2 -52.17 -34.98 -11.53
CA THR A 2 -51.21 -34.96 -10.41
C THR A 2 -50.76 -33.51 -10.21
N ALA A 3 -51.15 -32.93 -9.06
CA ALA A 3 -50.76 -31.55 -8.69
C ALA A 3 -49.26 -31.46 -8.46
N MET A 4 -48.58 -30.56 -9.15
CA MET A 4 -47.20 -30.18 -8.86
C MET A 4 -47.12 -29.43 -7.53
N PRO A 5 -46.13 -29.72 -6.68
CA PRO A 5 -45.89 -28.93 -5.47
C PRO A 5 -45.38 -27.54 -5.82
N SER A 6 -46.01 -26.52 -5.26
CA SER A 6 -45.63 -25.11 -5.32
C SER A 6 -44.15 -24.93 -4.92
N SER A 7 -43.35 -24.42 -5.85
CA SER A 7 -41.97 -23.98 -5.59
C SER A 7 -41.97 -22.93 -4.47
N THR A 8 -41.49 -23.31 -3.31
CA THR A 8 -41.17 -22.41 -2.22
C THR A 8 -40.08 -21.48 -2.72
N PHE A 9 -40.44 -20.27 -3.11
CA PHE A 9 -39.48 -19.19 -3.37
C PHE A 9 -38.70 -18.93 -2.08
N LEU A 10 -37.47 -19.42 -2.04
CA LEU A 10 -36.51 -19.05 -1.02
C LEU A 10 -36.33 -17.53 -1.07
N THR A 11 -36.99 -16.83 -0.17
CA THR A 11 -36.71 -15.42 0.10
C THR A 11 -35.20 -15.30 0.37
N PRO A 12 -34.47 -14.44 -0.35
CA PRO A 12 -33.05 -14.21 -0.05
C PRO A 12 -32.99 -13.70 1.39
N LYS A 13 -32.38 -14.48 2.28
CA LYS A 13 -32.03 -14.02 3.62
C LYS A 13 -31.21 -12.78 3.47
N THR A 14 -31.76 -11.63 3.79
CA THR A 14 -31.01 -10.37 3.96
C THR A 14 -29.91 -10.62 4.98
N PRO A 15 -28.63 -10.46 4.64
CA PRO A 15 -27.56 -10.73 5.58
C PRO A 15 -27.64 -9.71 6.71
N LEU A 16 -27.82 -10.18 7.95
CA LEU A 16 -27.75 -9.37 9.19
C LEU A 16 -26.35 -8.77 9.45
N ALA A 17 -25.47 -8.82 8.46
CA ALA A 17 -24.07 -8.37 8.53
C ALA A 17 -23.83 -6.88 8.23
N GLU A 18 -24.86 -6.09 7.86
CA GLU A 18 -24.59 -4.78 7.23
C GLU A 18 -24.26 -3.63 8.19
N ARG A 19 -24.54 -3.70 9.48
CA ARG A 19 -24.29 -2.56 10.39
C ARG A 19 -22.88 -2.53 11.00
N GLY A 20 -22.29 -3.68 11.34
CA GLY A 20 -20.89 -3.76 11.81
C GLY A 20 -19.87 -3.61 10.68
N SER A 21 -20.24 -3.99 9.47
CA SER A 21 -19.40 -4.00 8.26
C SER A 21 -19.04 -2.60 7.75
N ARG A 22 -19.89 -1.59 7.90
CA ARG A 22 -19.66 -0.24 7.31
C ARG A 22 -18.55 0.53 8.00
N TRP A 23 -18.50 0.51 9.31
CA TRP A 23 -17.42 1.15 10.09
C TRP A 23 -16.09 0.45 9.90
N TYR A 24 -16.10 -0.88 9.84
CA TYR A 24 -14.89 -1.68 9.57
C TYR A 24 -14.36 -1.40 8.16
N LEU A 25 -15.24 -1.35 7.16
CA LEU A 25 -14.88 -0.99 5.79
C LEU A 25 -14.33 0.44 5.71
N ALA A 26 -14.97 1.40 6.38
CA ALA A 26 -14.48 2.78 6.44
C ALA A 26 -13.09 2.86 7.08
N ALA A 27 -12.84 2.12 8.16
CA ALA A 27 -11.54 2.07 8.80
C ALA A 27 -10.46 1.48 7.88
N ILE A 28 -10.76 0.38 7.17
CA ILE A 28 -9.84 -0.21 6.18
C ILE A 28 -9.51 0.80 5.08
N CYS A 29 -10.52 1.45 4.52
CA CYS A 29 -10.34 2.43 3.45
C CYS A 29 -9.52 3.65 3.93
N LEU A 30 -9.77 4.13 5.14
CA LEU A 30 -9.04 5.24 5.73
C LEU A 30 -7.57 4.88 5.94
N VAL A 31 -7.28 3.72 6.55
CA VAL A 31 -5.90 3.26 6.77
C VAL A 31 -5.17 3.05 5.45
N ALA A 32 -5.83 2.42 4.46
CA ALA A 32 -5.25 2.22 3.14
C ALA A 32 -4.98 3.56 2.43
N SER A 33 -5.92 4.52 2.51
CA SER A 33 -5.75 5.85 1.91
C SER A 33 -4.62 6.63 2.58
N LEU A 34 -4.46 6.53 3.89
CA LEU A 34 -3.30 7.11 4.59
C LEU A 34 -1.98 6.48 4.13
N GLY A 35 -1.95 5.15 3.92
CA GLY A 35 -0.80 4.47 3.35
C GLY A 35 -0.48 4.96 1.93
N GLY A 36 -1.49 5.14 1.09
CA GLY A 36 -1.33 5.73 -0.24
C GLY A 36 -0.80 7.16 -0.20
N PHE A 37 -1.35 8.00 0.68
CA PHE A 37 -0.88 9.37 0.88
C PHE A 37 0.58 9.42 1.32
N LEU A 38 0.99 8.59 2.27
CA LEU A 38 2.39 8.51 2.73
C LEU A 38 3.33 8.08 1.60
N PHE A 39 2.91 7.16 0.74
CA PHE A 39 3.67 6.77 -0.45
C PHE A 39 3.86 7.94 -1.41
N GLY A 40 2.77 8.67 -1.70
CA GLY A 40 2.83 9.87 -2.54
C GLY A 40 3.76 10.93 -1.94
N PHE A 41 3.60 11.22 -0.66
CA PHE A 41 4.42 12.18 0.07
C PHE A 41 5.91 11.80 0.08
N ASP A 42 6.25 10.51 0.30
CA ASP A 42 7.63 10.04 0.24
C ASP A 42 8.25 10.29 -1.16
N THR A 43 7.48 10.04 -2.22
CA THR A 43 7.90 10.31 -3.61
C THR A 43 8.18 11.80 -3.83
N ALA A 44 7.32 12.68 -3.31
CA ALA A 44 7.51 14.13 -3.41
C ALA A 44 8.75 14.61 -2.64
N VAL A 45 8.93 14.13 -1.41
CA VAL A 45 10.08 14.46 -0.56
C VAL A 45 11.39 14.02 -1.21
N ILE A 46 11.44 12.82 -1.78
CA ILE A 46 12.64 12.32 -2.47
C ILE A 46 13.02 13.26 -3.62
N SER A 47 12.06 13.65 -4.45
CA SER A 47 12.33 14.51 -5.60
C SER A 47 12.91 15.87 -5.18
N GLY A 48 12.49 16.40 -4.02
CA GLY A 48 13.01 17.63 -3.45
C GLY A 48 14.39 17.49 -2.76
N THR A 49 14.83 16.26 -2.46
CA THR A 49 16.09 16.04 -1.73
C THR A 49 17.29 15.72 -2.62
N PHE A 50 17.11 15.55 -3.93
CA PHE A 50 18.20 15.19 -4.84
C PHE A 50 19.38 16.17 -4.78
N ASP A 51 19.13 17.45 -4.93
CA ASP A 51 20.18 18.49 -4.92
C ASP A 51 20.92 18.57 -3.57
N PHE A 52 20.21 18.30 -2.48
CA PHE A 52 20.78 18.30 -1.14
C PHE A 52 21.69 17.08 -0.91
N VAL A 53 21.24 15.89 -1.30
CA VAL A 53 21.98 14.64 -1.16
C VAL A 53 23.21 14.64 -2.06
N GLU A 54 23.09 15.17 -3.29
CA GLU A 54 24.21 15.35 -4.22
C GLU A 54 25.33 16.20 -3.58
N LYS A 55 24.97 17.37 -3.03
CA LYS A 55 25.94 18.28 -2.40
C LYS A 55 26.51 17.72 -1.10
N LEU A 56 25.70 17.07 -0.29
CA LEU A 56 26.11 16.57 1.03
C LEU A 56 27.11 15.42 0.93
N TYR A 57 26.91 14.51 -0.03
CA TYR A 57 27.73 13.31 -0.19
C TYR A 57 28.71 13.40 -1.38
N GLY A 58 28.70 14.52 -2.11
CA GLY A 58 29.58 14.71 -3.28
C GLY A 58 29.34 13.68 -4.38
N LEU A 59 28.05 13.34 -4.63
CA LEU A 59 27.68 12.28 -5.56
C LEU A 59 27.85 12.74 -7.01
N ASP A 60 28.22 11.81 -7.85
CA ASP A 60 28.12 11.96 -9.29
C ASP A 60 26.70 11.69 -9.80
N ARG A 61 26.45 11.91 -11.07
CA ARG A 61 25.13 11.67 -11.69
C ARG A 61 24.63 10.23 -11.51
N PHE A 62 25.56 9.26 -11.48
CA PHE A 62 25.23 7.87 -11.27
C PHE A 62 24.77 7.62 -9.83
N GLY A 63 25.47 8.20 -8.84
CA GLY A 63 25.09 8.09 -7.43
C GLY A 63 23.73 8.68 -7.13
N VAL A 64 23.42 9.85 -7.69
CA VAL A 64 22.08 10.48 -7.57
C VAL A 64 21.00 9.60 -8.22
N GLY A 65 21.26 9.08 -9.42
CA GLY A 65 20.35 8.16 -10.10
C GLY A 65 20.11 6.87 -9.31
N TRP A 66 21.16 6.31 -8.71
CA TRP A 66 21.07 5.13 -7.86
C TRP A 66 20.26 5.39 -6.59
N PHE A 67 20.46 6.55 -5.94
CA PHE A 67 19.66 6.95 -4.80
C PHE A 67 18.16 6.99 -5.12
N GLY A 68 17.78 7.65 -6.22
CA GLY A 68 16.38 7.73 -6.65
C GLY A 68 15.80 6.37 -7.04
N SER A 69 16.60 5.52 -7.69
CA SER A 69 16.15 4.20 -8.17
C SER A 69 16.10 3.14 -7.09
N SER A 70 16.84 3.28 -5.99
CA SER A 70 16.95 2.26 -4.95
C SER A 70 15.60 1.87 -4.34
N ALA A 71 14.72 2.85 -4.07
CA ALA A 71 13.37 2.59 -3.59
C ALA A 71 12.51 1.84 -4.63
N LEU A 72 12.65 2.17 -5.93
CA LEU A 72 11.93 1.48 -7.01
C LEU A 72 12.37 0.01 -7.12
N VAL A 73 13.66 -0.26 -6.98
CA VAL A 73 14.19 -1.63 -6.93
C VAL A 73 13.55 -2.39 -5.75
N GLY A 74 13.51 -1.79 -4.56
CA GLY A 74 12.79 -2.35 -3.43
C GLY A 74 11.31 -2.61 -3.72
N CYS A 75 10.62 -1.66 -4.38
CA CYS A 75 9.21 -1.80 -4.77
C CYS A 75 8.97 -3.00 -5.68
N ILE A 76 9.84 -3.25 -6.65
CA ILE A 76 9.72 -4.40 -7.57
C ILE A 76 9.75 -5.70 -6.76
N PHE A 77 10.74 -5.87 -5.89
CA PHE A 77 10.84 -7.08 -5.06
C PHE A 77 9.67 -7.20 -4.07
N GLY A 78 9.25 -6.10 -3.46
CA GLY A 78 8.09 -6.06 -2.58
C GLY A 78 6.80 -6.46 -3.29
N ALA A 79 6.55 -5.94 -4.47
CA ALA A 79 5.37 -6.25 -5.28
C ALA A 79 5.36 -7.72 -5.73
N LEU A 80 6.50 -8.27 -6.16
CA LEU A 80 6.63 -9.68 -6.54
C LEU A 80 6.35 -10.61 -5.36
N ALA A 81 6.84 -10.27 -4.17
CA ALA A 81 6.63 -11.06 -2.97
C ALA A 81 5.21 -10.91 -2.39
N ALA A 82 4.52 -9.81 -2.67
CA ALA A 82 3.24 -9.45 -2.07
C ALA A 82 2.17 -10.53 -2.27
N GLY A 83 2.02 -11.06 -3.49
CA GLY A 83 1.04 -12.09 -3.80
C GLY A 83 1.25 -13.35 -2.97
N THR A 84 2.43 -13.93 -3.06
CA THR A 84 2.78 -15.18 -2.37
C THR A 84 2.75 -15.04 -0.84
N LEU A 85 3.24 -13.94 -0.30
CA LEU A 85 3.20 -13.67 1.13
C LEU A 85 1.78 -13.40 1.62
N GLY A 86 1.01 -12.63 0.86
CA GLY A 86 -0.39 -12.32 1.16
C GLY A 86 -1.30 -13.55 1.16
N ASP A 87 -1.06 -14.49 0.25
CA ASP A 87 -1.83 -15.74 0.17
C ASP A 87 -1.43 -16.73 1.28
N ARG A 88 -0.13 -16.78 1.65
CA ARG A 88 0.38 -17.72 2.65
C ARG A 88 0.11 -17.28 4.09
N PHE A 89 0.32 -16.01 4.40
CA PHE A 89 0.23 -15.46 5.77
C PHE A 89 -1.02 -14.60 6.00
N GLY A 90 -1.77 -14.31 4.96
CA GLY A 90 -2.92 -13.43 4.99
C GLY A 90 -2.55 -11.96 4.70
N ARG A 91 -3.52 -11.19 4.16
CA ARG A 91 -3.29 -9.81 3.72
C ARG A 91 -2.96 -8.86 4.88
N LYS A 92 -3.70 -8.97 5.99
CA LYS A 92 -3.56 -8.06 7.13
C LYS A 92 -2.18 -8.11 7.81
N PRO A 93 -1.60 -9.27 8.16
CA PRO A 93 -0.27 -9.34 8.75
C PRO A 93 0.82 -8.77 7.84
N ILE A 94 0.72 -9.03 6.53
CA ILE A 94 1.70 -8.53 5.56
C ILE A 94 1.59 -7.02 5.36
N LEU A 95 0.38 -6.45 5.40
CA LEU A 95 0.20 -4.99 5.40
C LEU A 95 0.79 -4.34 6.66
N ILE A 96 0.67 -4.96 7.83
CA ILE A 96 1.31 -4.48 9.06
C ILE A 96 2.84 -4.56 8.94
N LEU A 97 3.37 -5.66 8.39
CA LEU A 97 4.80 -5.82 8.14
C LEU A 97 5.31 -4.75 7.17
N SER A 98 4.58 -4.47 6.08
CA SER A 98 4.97 -3.42 5.13
C SER A 98 5.00 -2.03 5.78
N ALA A 99 4.02 -1.72 6.65
CA ALA A 99 4.01 -0.48 7.41
C ALA A 99 5.22 -0.39 8.38
N ALA A 100 5.58 -1.49 9.02
CA ALA A 100 6.75 -1.54 9.90
C ALA A 100 8.07 -1.34 9.11
N LEU A 101 8.22 -1.96 7.94
CA LEU A 101 9.37 -1.75 7.05
C LEU A 101 9.48 -0.29 6.60
N PHE A 102 8.36 0.32 6.24
CA PHE A 102 8.33 1.73 5.87
C PHE A 102 8.72 2.64 7.05
N PHE A 103 8.20 2.38 8.25
CA PHE A 103 8.54 3.12 9.45
C PHE A 103 10.04 3.01 9.79
N VAL A 104 10.62 1.81 9.74
CA VAL A 104 12.05 1.58 9.96
C VAL A 104 12.88 2.34 8.92
N SER A 105 12.49 2.27 7.65
CA SER A 105 13.13 3.03 6.57
C SER A 105 13.13 4.54 6.85
N ALA A 106 12.00 5.09 7.28
CA ALA A 106 11.86 6.52 7.61
C ALA A 106 12.80 6.92 8.74
N LEU A 107 12.90 6.10 9.80
CA LEU A 107 13.82 6.36 10.92
C LEU A 107 15.27 6.41 10.46
N PHE A 108 15.73 5.44 9.68
CA PHE A 108 17.11 5.40 9.18
C PHE A 108 17.39 6.46 8.12
N SER A 109 16.38 6.96 7.42
CA SER A 109 16.50 8.06 6.46
C SER A 109 16.57 9.44 7.13
N THR A 110 16.13 9.57 8.39
CA THR A 110 16.10 10.86 9.09
C THR A 110 17.49 11.33 9.49
N ILE A 111 18.36 10.44 9.96
CA ILE A 111 19.74 10.75 10.37
C ILE A 111 20.67 9.67 9.78
N PRO A 112 20.90 9.69 8.47
CA PRO A 112 21.74 8.68 7.84
C PRO A 112 23.23 8.99 8.14
N PRO A 113 23.98 8.06 8.75
CA PRO A 113 25.40 8.27 9.05
C PRO A 113 26.26 8.31 7.79
N ASN A 114 25.82 7.68 6.71
CA ASN A 114 26.50 7.67 5.42
C ASN A 114 25.51 7.35 4.28
N PHE A 115 25.96 7.57 3.04
CA PHE A 115 25.17 7.32 1.83
C PHE A 115 24.69 5.88 1.69
N SER A 116 25.51 4.89 2.07
CA SER A 116 25.14 3.48 1.98
C SER A 116 23.95 3.13 2.88
N VAL A 117 23.93 3.65 4.11
CA VAL A 117 22.79 3.44 5.04
C VAL A 117 21.53 4.09 4.49
N LEU A 118 21.63 5.30 3.94
CA LEU A 118 20.51 5.98 3.30
C LEU A 118 19.94 5.15 2.15
N THR A 119 20.79 4.61 1.28
CA THR A 119 20.38 3.78 0.13
C THR A 119 19.71 2.48 0.59
N ILE A 120 20.27 1.80 1.60
CA ILE A 120 19.68 0.58 2.16
C ILE A 120 18.34 0.89 2.80
N ALA A 121 18.22 1.98 3.55
CA ALA A 121 16.95 2.41 4.13
C ALA A 121 15.89 2.62 3.05
N ARG A 122 16.24 3.26 1.93
CA ARG A 122 15.35 3.44 0.77
C ARG A 122 14.91 2.11 0.15
N LEU A 123 15.81 1.17 0.03
CA LEU A 123 15.50 -0.15 -0.51
C LEU A 123 14.52 -0.92 0.40
N ILE A 124 14.72 -0.85 1.73
CA ILE A 124 13.80 -1.42 2.73
C ILE A 124 12.43 -0.74 2.68
N GLY A 125 12.40 0.59 2.59
CA GLY A 125 11.15 1.35 2.43
C GLY A 125 10.41 0.96 1.16
N GLY A 126 11.15 0.82 0.06
CA GLY A 126 10.62 0.34 -1.21
C GLY A 126 9.97 -1.04 -1.11
N LEU A 127 10.60 -2.00 -0.42
CA LEU A 127 9.99 -3.31 -0.15
C LEU A 127 8.62 -3.17 0.54
N GLY A 128 8.53 -2.34 1.56
CA GLY A 128 7.28 -2.08 2.27
C GLY A 128 6.22 -1.44 1.36
N VAL A 129 6.60 -0.39 0.64
CA VAL A 129 5.72 0.32 -0.29
C VAL A 129 5.24 -0.58 -1.42
N GLY A 130 6.14 -1.34 -2.06
CA GLY A 130 5.80 -2.26 -3.14
C GLY A 130 4.83 -3.35 -2.69
N THR A 131 5.05 -3.91 -1.50
CA THR A 131 4.13 -4.88 -0.90
C THR A 131 2.76 -4.27 -0.62
N ALA A 132 2.71 -3.07 -0.03
CA ALA A 132 1.46 -2.38 0.30
C ALA A 132 0.69 -1.96 -0.95
N SER A 133 1.36 -1.53 -2.02
CA SER A 133 0.72 -1.08 -3.27
C SER A 133 -0.09 -2.17 -3.95
N VAL A 134 0.31 -3.43 -3.80
CA VAL A 134 -0.42 -4.60 -4.31
C VAL A 134 -1.52 -5.04 -3.33
N LEU A 135 -1.17 -5.19 -2.05
CA LEU A 135 -2.08 -5.78 -1.07
C LEU A 135 -3.18 -4.83 -0.59
N ALA A 136 -2.95 -3.51 -0.54
CA ALA A 136 -3.96 -2.57 -0.07
C ALA A 136 -5.20 -2.52 -0.97
N PRO A 137 -5.09 -2.37 -2.32
CA PRO A 137 -6.24 -2.45 -3.21
C PRO A 137 -6.92 -3.83 -3.18
N MET A 138 -6.15 -4.92 -3.09
CA MET A 138 -6.70 -6.27 -2.95
C MET A 138 -7.52 -6.39 -1.68
N TYR A 139 -6.99 -5.96 -0.54
CA TYR A 139 -7.67 -6.01 0.75
C TYR A 139 -8.95 -5.17 0.75
N ILE A 140 -8.91 -3.96 0.19
CA ILE A 140 -10.11 -3.13 0.00
C ILE A 140 -11.14 -3.90 -0.83
N SER A 141 -10.72 -4.52 -1.93
CA SER A 141 -11.63 -5.19 -2.86
C SER A 141 -12.29 -6.45 -2.27
N GLU A 142 -11.66 -7.12 -1.33
CA GLU A 142 -12.20 -8.29 -0.64
C GLU A 142 -13.37 -7.93 0.30
N PHE A 143 -13.28 -6.78 0.97
CA PHE A 143 -14.30 -6.34 1.93
C PHE A 143 -15.32 -5.38 1.34
N ALA A 144 -15.02 -4.75 0.21
CA ALA A 144 -15.89 -3.75 -0.40
C ALA A 144 -17.10 -4.40 -1.11
N PRO A 145 -18.31 -3.90 -0.88
CA PRO A 145 -19.47 -4.29 -1.65
C PRO A 145 -19.26 -4.04 -3.15
N PRO A 146 -19.75 -4.92 -4.06
CA PRO A 146 -19.51 -4.81 -5.50
C PRO A 146 -19.84 -3.43 -6.09
N ARG A 147 -20.88 -2.78 -5.56
CA ARG A 147 -21.37 -1.46 -6.05
C ARG A 147 -20.39 -0.30 -5.82
N ILE A 148 -19.54 -0.39 -4.79
CA ILE A 148 -18.66 0.72 -4.39
C ILE A 148 -17.18 0.36 -4.44
N ARG A 149 -16.85 -0.91 -4.73
CA ARG A 149 -15.46 -1.42 -4.77
C ARG A 149 -14.53 -0.55 -5.62
N GLY A 150 -14.94 -0.24 -6.85
CA GLY A 150 -14.15 0.61 -7.75
C GLY A 150 -13.91 2.03 -7.20
N ARG A 151 -14.92 2.62 -6.52
CA ARG A 151 -14.78 3.94 -5.90
C ARG A 151 -13.77 3.92 -4.76
N LEU A 152 -13.76 2.87 -3.94
CA LEU A 152 -12.84 2.75 -2.80
C LEU A 152 -11.40 2.52 -3.25
N VAL A 153 -11.19 1.73 -4.31
CA VAL A 153 -9.88 1.57 -4.93
C VAL A 153 -9.42 2.88 -5.59
N ALA A 154 -10.33 3.62 -6.24
CA ALA A 154 -10.02 4.93 -6.81
C ALA A 154 -9.64 5.97 -5.73
N LEU A 155 -10.27 5.93 -4.55
CA LEU A 155 -9.88 6.78 -3.42
C LEU A 155 -8.45 6.50 -2.93
N TYR A 156 -8.04 5.23 -2.91
CA TYR A 156 -6.65 4.86 -2.60
C TYR A 156 -5.68 5.48 -3.63
N GLN A 157 -5.97 5.38 -4.93
CA GLN A 157 -5.14 5.98 -5.97
C GLN A 157 -5.13 7.51 -5.88
N LEU A 158 -6.28 8.13 -5.61
CA LEU A 158 -6.38 9.57 -5.41
C LEU A 158 -5.53 10.04 -4.24
N SER A 159 -5.48 9.27 -3.14
CA SER A 159 -4.67 9.63 -1.97
C SER A 159 -3.16 9.63 -2.28
N ILE A 160 -2.68 8.76 -3.16
CA ILE A 160 -1.29 8.77 -3.65
C ILE A 160 -1.02 10.09 -4.40
N VAL A 161 -1.90 10.47 -5.32
CA VAL A 161 -1.76 11.70 -6.11
C VAL A 161 -1.77 12.93 -5.20
N VAL A 162 -2.68 12.97 -4.23
CA VAL A 162 -2.74 14.08 -3.24
C VAL A 162 -1.49 14.13 -2.37
N GLY A 163 -0.87 12.98 -2.08
CA GLY A 163 0.40 12.92 -1.36
C GLY A 163 1.59 13.46 -2.16
N ILE A 164 1.53 13.40 -3.48
CA ILE A 164 2.59 13.94 -4.38
C ILE A 164 2.48 15.46 -4.53
N LEU A 165 1.27 16.02 -4.46
CA LEU A 165 1.01 17.45 -4.61
C LEU A 165 1.43 18.25 -3.37
#